data_4b6c4ec3b90ea15656d23c6d352e063c
#
_entry.id   4b6c4ec3b90ea15656d23c6d352e063c
#
_cell.length_a   1.000
_cell.length_b   1.000
_cell.length_c   1.000
_cell.angle_alpha   90.00
_cell.angle_beta   90.00
_cell.angle_gamma   90.00
#
_symmetry.space_group_name_H-M   'P 1'
#
loop_
_entity.id
_entity.type
_entity.pdbx_description
1 polymer ?
#
loop_
_entity_poly.entity_id
_entity_poly.type
_entity_poly.pdbx_seq_one_letter_code
_entity_poly.pdbx_strand_id
1 'polypeptide(L)'
;MINGASGGVGSFAIQMAKIYETEITAVTSDRNYDWIKNDFNIDDVVDYTKEDILSSSKKYDIFFDANGNLSFPKASKILTVNGIYVTTKNNIYNNIDVAKQLFQRKKSRVVLSGRTSTANLDLFRMWIEDGKIKPIIEKIFSFDQYLDAYNHLKSGRAKGKILLTFN
;
A
#
# COMPACT_ATOMS: atom_id res chain seq x y z
N MET A 1 -3.34 9.13 -0.86
CA MET A 1 -2.76 8.35 -1.99
C MET A 1 -2.17 7.05 -1.47
N ILE A 2 -2.33 5.96 -2.23
CA ILE A 2 -1.78 4.62 -1.91
C ILE A 2 -0.92 4.15 -3.09
N ASN A 3 0.41 4.12 -2.90
CA ASN A 3 1.37 3.64 -3.91
C ASN A 3 1.59 2.13 -3.75
N GLY A 4 1.50 1.38 -4.86
CA GLY A 4 1.53 -0.08 -4.85
C GLY A 4 0.16 -0.69 -4.49
N ALA A 5 -0.91 -0.04 -4.93
CA ALA A 5 -2.30 -0.34 -4.62
C ALA A 5 -2.71 -1.79 -4.95
N SER A 6 -2.14 -2.38 -6.01
CA SER A 6 -2.45 -3.74 -6.47
C SER A 6 -1.74 -4.86 -5.72
N GLY A 7 -0.76 -4.53 -4.89
CA GLY A 7 0.01 -5.52 -4.13
C GLY A 7 -0.70 -6.03 -2.87
N GLY A 8 -0.08 -7.03 -2.23
CA GLY A 8 -0.64 -7.69 -1.04
C GLY A 8 -0.76 -6.81 0.21
N VAL A 9 -0.17 -5.61 0.25
CA VAL A 9 -0.33 -4.60 1.30
C VAL A 9 -1.29 -3.51 0.82
N GLY A 10 -1.12 -3.04 -0.43
CA GLY A 10 -1.92 -1.96 -0.98
C GLY A 10 -3.40 -2.30 -1.12
N SER A 11 -3.73 -3.53 -1.53
CA SER A 11 -5.12 -3.99 -1.64
C SER A 11 -5.87 -4.01 -0.31
N PHE A 12 -5.19 -4.30 0.80
CA PHE A 12 -5.77 -4.13 2.13
C PHE A 12 -5.87 -2.66 2.53
N ALA A 13 -4.84 -1.85 2.21
CA ALA A 13 -4.85 -0.43 2.52
C ALA A 13 -6.01 0.32 1.86
N ILE A 14 -6.36 -0.02 0.60
CA ILE A 14 -7.54 0.51 -0.08
C ILE A 14 -8.81 0.19 0.73
N GLN A 15 -9.01 -1.07 1.09
CA GLN A 15 -10.21 -1.51 1.78
C GLN A 15 -10.34 -0.86 3.16
N MET A 16 -9.22 -0.77 3.88
CA MET A 16 -9.20 -0.05 5.17
C MET A 16 -9.51 1.43 5.00
N ALA A 17 -8.94 2.10 4.00
CA ALA A 17 -9.21 3.50 3.73
C ALA A 17 -10.70 3.75 3.42
N LYS A 18 -11.37 2.80 2.75
CA LYS A 18 -12.82 2.85 2.52
C LYS A 18 -13.64 2.75 3.79
N ILE A 19 -13.22 1.91 4.76
CA ILE A 19 -13.92 1.81 6.05
C ILE A 19 -13.92 3.17 6.78
N TYR A 20 -12.88 3.98 6.55
CA TYR A 20 -12.74 5.32 7.11
C TYR A 20 -13.29 6.43 6.19
N GLU A 21 -14.03 6.07 5.15
CA GLU A 21 -14.72 7.01 4.23
C GLU A 21 -13.77 8.08 3.65
N THR A 22 -12.56 7.69 3.29
CA THR A 22 -11.55 8.61 2.76
C THR A 22 -11.60 8.69 1.23
N GLU A 23 -11.17 9.84 0.67
CA GLU A 23 -10.88 9.94 -0.76
C GLU A 23 -9.58 9.20 -1.08
N ILE A 24 -9.63 8.29 -2.04
CA ILE A 24 -8.52 7.40 -2.37
C ILE A 24 -8.03 7.70 -3.78
N THR A 25 -6.72 8.03 -3.89
CA THR A 25 -5.99 7.92 -5.15
C THR A 25 -5.14 6.65 -5.08
N ALA A 26 -5.40 5.71 -5.97
CA ALA A 26 -4.70 4.43 -6.04
C ALA A 26 -3.64 4.47 -7.14
N VAL A 27 -2.38 4.14 -6.82
CA VAL A 27 -1.28 4.09 -7.79
C VAL A 27 -0.95 2.64 -8.12
N THR A 28 -1.02 2.30 -9.40
CA THR A 28 -0.76 0.96 -9.90
C THR A 28 -0.14 1.01 -11.31
N SER A 29 0.14 -0.15 -11.93
CA SER A 29 0.53 -0.23 -13.33
C SER A 29 -0.68 -0.36 -14.23
N ASP A 30 -0.51 -0.03 -15.51
CA ASP A 30 -1.52 -0.22 -16.57
C ASP A 30 -2.23 -1.57 -16.47
N ARG A 31 -1.49 -2.63 -16.29
CA ARG A 31 -2.01 -4.01 -16.21
C ARG A 31 -3.05 -4.21 -15.10
N ASN A 32 -2.97 -3.47 -14.02
CA ASN A 32 -3.86 -3.60 -12.87
C ASN A 32 -4.82 -2.41 -12.73
N TYR A 33 -4.80 -1.47 -13.70
CA TYR A 33 -5.59 -0.24 -13.66
C TYR A 33 -7.08 -0.53 -13.58
N ASP A 34 -7.61 -1.27 -14.56
CA ASP A 34 -9.03 -1.60 -14.61
C ASP A 34 -9.49 -2.44 -13.42
N TRP A 35 -8.62 -3.36 -12.97
CA TRP A 35 -8.92 -4.16 -11.79
C TRP A 35 -9.08 -3.30 -10.54
N ILE A 36 -8.14 -2.38 -10.28
CA ILE A 36 -8.23 -1.47 -9.13
C ILE A 36 -9.45 -0.57 -9.25
N LYS A 37 -9.70 -0.02 -10.44
CA LYS A 37 -10.81 0.88 -10.68
C LYS A 37 -12.16 0.20 -10.45
N ASN A 38 -12.34 -0.97 -11.01
CA ASN A 38 -13.65 -1.63 -11.04
C ASN A 38 -13.91 -2.46 -9.77
N ASP A 39 -12.98 -3.33 -9.37
CA ASP A 39 -13.21 -4.24 -8.24
C ASP A 39 -13.19 -3.51 -6.89
N PHE A 40 -12.41 -2.43 -6.80
CA PHE A 40 -12.42 -1.59 -5.60
C PHE A 40 -13.29 -0.33 -5.72
N ASN A 41 -13.92 -0.09 -6.87
CA ASN A 41 -14.70 1.12 -7.11
C ASN A 41 -13.94 2.38 -6.70
N ILE A 42 -12.78 2.58 -7.31
CA ILE A 42 -11.89 3.73 -7.10
C ILE A 42 -11.89 4.57 -8.37
N ASP A 43 -12.36 5.81 -8.30
CA ASP A 43 -12.42 6.70 -9.45
C ASP A 43 -11.05 7.30 -9.81
N ASP A 44 -10.23 7.59 -8.81
CA ASP A 44 -8.92 8.23 -8.97
C ASP A 44 -7.80 7.19 -8.95
N VAL A 45 -7.50 6.66 -10.13
CA VAL A 45 -6.42 5.68 -10.33
C VAL A 45 -5.33 6.28 -11.19
N VAL A 46 -4.10 6.19 -10.74
CA VAL A 46 -2.89 6.69 -11.43
C VAL A 46 -2.07 5.53 -11.94
N ASP A 47 -1.79 5.52 -13.23
CA ASP A 47 -0.87 4.58 -13.86
C ASP A 47 0.56 5.11 -13.86
N TYR A 48 1.39 4.61 -12.96
CA TYR A 48 2.78 5.05 -12.83
C TYR A 48 3.65 4.72 -14.05
N THR A 49 3.16 3.91 -14.99
CA THR A 49 3.89 3.60 -16.24
C THR A 49 3.68 4.67 -17.30
N LYS A 50 2.66 5.52 -17.14
CA LYS A 50 2.27 6.58 -18.09
C LYS A 50 2.50 7.98 -17.54
N GLU A 51 2.44 8.14 -16.20
CA GLU A 51 2.55 9.46 -15.58
C GLU A 51 3.39 9.43 -14.30
N ASP A 52 4.06 10.55 -14.02
CA ASP A 52 4.81 10.72 -12.77
C ASP A 52 3.84 11.05 -11.62
N ILE A 53 3.73 10.13 -10.68
CA ILE A 53 2.87 10.28 -9.50
C ILE A 53 3.19 11.50 -8.64
N LEU A 54 4.41 12.04 -8.76
CA LEU A 54 4.86 13.24 -8.03
C LEU A 54 4.54 14.54 -8.75
N SER A 55 4.06 14.49 -10.00
CA SER A 55 3.63 15.65 -10.79
C SER A 55 2.19 16.08 -10.49
N SER A 56 1.47 15.32 -9.65
CA SER A 56 0.09 15.63 -9.29
C SER A 56 -0.05 17.04 -8.69
N SER A 57 -1.03 17.79 -9.17
CA SER A 57 -1.46 19.05 -8.56
C SER A 57 -2.23 18.85 -7.25
N LYS A 58 -2.83 17.65 -7.06
CA LYS A 58 -3.49 17.27 -5.82
C LYS A 58 -2.48 17.20 -4.67
N LYS A 59 -2.96 17.54 -3.47
CA LYS A 59 -2.21 17.35 -2.22
C LYS A 59 -2.93 16.34 -1.35
N TYR A 60 -2.15 15.50 -0.68
CA TYR A 60 -2.63 14.36 0.09
C TYR A 60 -2.32 14.54 1.57
N ASP A 61 -3.29 14.24 2.42
CA ASP A 61 -3.08 14.21 3.87
C ASP A 61 -2.27 12.99 4.29
N ILE A 62 -2.45 11.88 3.57
CA ILE A 62 -1.69 10.65 3.79
C ILE A 62 -1.17 10.16 2.44
N PHE A 63 0.14 9.93 2.37
CA PHE A 63 0.75 9.19 1.28
C PHE A 63 1.31 7.86 1.83
N PHE A 64 0.60 6.77 1.55
CA PHE A 64 1.00 5.43 1.95
C PHE A 64 1.79 4.75 0.83
N ASP A 65 3.09 4.53 1.05
CA ASP A 65 4.00 3.87 0.11
C ASP A 65 4.19 2.40 0.49
N ALA A 66 3.31 1.54 -0.03
CA ALA A 66 3.36 0.09 0.19
C ALA A 66 4.52 -0.58 -0.58
N ASN A 67 5.01 0.05 -1.65
CA ASN A 67 6.19 -0.43 -2.40
C ASN A 67 7.51 -0.06 -1.73
N GLY A 68 7.53 1.02 -0.95
CA GLY A 68 8.73 1.53 -0.30
C GLY A 68 9.80 2.00 -1.29
N ASN A 69 9.42 2.48 -2.46
CA ASN A 69 10.35 2.89 -3.51
C ASN A 69 10.55 4.41 -3.58
N LEU A 70 9.86 5.17 -2.75
CA LEU A 70 10.00 6.62 -2.66
C LEU A 70 10.71 7.05 -1.38
N SER A 71 11.21 8.27 -1.40
CA SER A 71 11.77 8.93 -0.22
C SER A 71 10.84 10.03 0.28
N PHE A 72 10.90 10.31 1.59
CA PHE A 72 10.10 11.38 2.19
C PHE A 72 10.30 12.75 1.50
N PRO A 73 11.53 13.21 1.16
CA PRO A 73 11.70 14.47 0.46
C PRO A 73 10.96 14.55 -0.88
N LYS A 74 10.89 13.44 -1.61
CA LYS A 74 10.12 13.36 -2.87
C LYS A 74 8.62 13.39 -2.60
N ALA A 75 8.13 12.51 -1.73
CA ALA A 75 6.72 12.40 -1.37
C ALA A 75 6.17 13.69 -0.73
N SER A 76 6.99 14.42 0.03
CA SER A 76 6.59 15.66 0.70
C SER A 76 6.11 16.74 -0.26
N LYS A 77 6.49 16.68 -1.54
CA LYS A 77 6.07 17.65 -2.56
C LYS A 77 4.56 17.62 -2.83
N ILE A 78 3.96 16.45 -2.69
CA ILE A 78 2.52 16.23 -2.92
C ILE A 78 1.71 16.05 -1.64
N LEU A 79 2.32 16.25 -0.47
CA LEU A 79 1.60 16.27 0.81
C LEU A 79 1.01 17.65 1.11
N THR A 80 -0.11 17.65 1.81
CA THR A 80 -0.65 18.85 2.47
C THR A 80 0.32 19.38 3.53
N VAL A 81 0.05 20.56 4.09
CA VAL A 81 0.92 21.20 5.10
C VAL A 81 1.15 20.29 6.33
N ASN A 82 0.14 19.56 6.75
CA ASN A 82 0.21 18.61 7.88
C ASN A 82 0.25 17.15 7.42
N GLY A 83 0.52 16.91 6.15
CA GLY A 83 0.46 15.59 5.54
C GLY A 83 1.52 14.63 6.08
N ILE A 84 1.20 13.35 6.03
CA ILE A 84 2.03 12.27 6.55
C ILE A 84 2.42 11.31 5.41
N TYR A 85 3.71 11.07 5.26
CA TYR A 85 4.25 9.99 4.44
C TYR A 85 4.43 8.74 5.29
N VAL A 86 3.84 7.64 4.87
CA VAL A 86 3.93 6.34 5.55
C VAL A 86 4.54 5.33 4.59
N THR A 87 5.60 4.65 4.98
CA THR A 87 6.26 3.65 4.15
C THR A 87 6.48 2.33 4.89
N THR A 88 6.45 1.24 4.15
CA THR A 88 6.76 -0.11 4.65
C THR A 88 8.26 -0.41 4.62
N LYS A 89 9.06 0.43 3.94
CA LYS A 89 10.50 0.22 3.80
C LYS A 89 11.29 1.17 4.71
N ASN A 90 12.07 0.59 5.61
CA ASN A 90 13.04 1.34 6.39
C ASN A 90 14.28 1.57 5.53
N ASN A 91 14.57 2.82 5.18
CA ASN A 91 15.84 3.19 4.58
C ASN A 91 16.52 4.31 5.39
N ILE A 92 17.84 4.40 5.26
CA ILE A 92 18.66 5.32 6.04
C ILE A 92 18.29 6.80 5.80
N TYR A 93 17.81 7.13 4.61
CA TYR A 93 17.38 8.49 4.26
C TYR A 93 16.12 8.92 5.02
N ASN A 94 15.23 7.98 5.32
CA ASN A 94 14.05 8.27 6.15
C ASN A 94 14.45 8.55 7.61
N ASN A 95 15.57 8.01 8.08
CA ASN A 95 16.05 8.18 9.45
C ASN A 95 16.82 9.51 9.64
N ILE A 96 17.57 9.96 8.63
CA ILE A 96 18.29 11.25 8.69
C ILE A 96 17.29 12.42 8.72
N ASP A 97 16.17 12.29 8.05
CA ASP A 97 15.13 13.31 8.03
C ASP A 97 14.35 13.42 9.35
N VAL A 98 14.46 12.45 10.28
CA VAL A 98 13.76 12.50 11.56
C VAL A 98 14.15 13.74 12.38
N ALA A 99 15.44 14.11 12.40
CA ALA A 99 15.88 15.31 13.10
C ALA A 99 15.33 16.60 12.49
N LYS A 100 15.23 16.65 11.14
CA LYS A 100 14.64 17.78 10.42
C LYS A 100 13.12 17.84 10.61
N GLN A 101 12.46 16.71 10.84
CA GLN A 101 11.01 16.65 11.04
C GLN A 101 10.54 17.31 12.34
N LEU A 102 11.43 17.51 13.33
CA LEU A 102 11.10 18.26 14.55
C LEU A 102 10.66 19.69 14.25
N PHE A 103 11.15 20.26 13.14
CA PHE A 103 10.86 21.64 12.72
C PHE A 103 9.91 21.72 11.52
N GLN A 104 9.48 20.58 10.98
CA GLN A 104 8.58 20.51 9.82
C GLN A 104 7.18 20.06 10.26
N ARG A 105 6.14 20.65 9.64
CA ARG A 105 4.75 20.25 9.84
C ARG A 105 4.45 18.91 9.18
N LYS A 106 5.04 18.64 8.00
CA LYS A 106 4.92 17.35 7.29
C LYS A 106 5.76 16.29 8.02
N LYS A 107 5.22 15.07 8.12
CA LYS A 107 5.83 13.98 8.89
C LYS A 107 6.06 12.74 8.04
N SER A 108 7.03 11.94 8.42
CA SER A 108 7.26 10.59 7.88
C SER A 108 7.08 9.56 8.98
N ARG A 109 6.54 8.40 8.62
CA ARG A 109 6.39 7.23 9.50
C ARG A 109 6.83 5.99 8.75
N VAL A 110 7.60 5.14 9.42
CA VAL A 110 7.94 3.81 8.91
C VAL A 110 7.07 2.80 9.65
N VAL A 111 6.33 1.99 8.92
CA VAL A 111 5.59 0.87 9.48
C VAL A 111 6.55 -0.29 9.66
N LEU A 112 6.92 -0.55 10.91
CA LEU A 112 7.73 -1.71 11.28
C LEU A 112 6.78 -2.91 11.45
N SER A 113 6.97 -3.93 10.62
CA SER A 113 6.31 -5.23 10.82
C SER A 113 6.78 -5.82 12.15
N GLY A 114 5.85 -6.24 13.02
CA GLY A 114 6.18 -6.92 14.27
C GLY A 114 5.53 -6.37 15.54
N ARG A 115 4.87 -5.22 15.48
CA ARG A 115 4.00 -4.77 16.58
C ARG A 115 2.54 -5.12 16.28
N THR A 116 2.25 -6.41 16.27
CA THR A 116 0.87 -6.89 16.24
C THR A 116 0.32 -6.94 17.67
N SER A 117 -0.92 -6.52 17.83
CA SER A 117 -1.66 -6.72 19.08
C SER A 117 -2.85 -7.63 18.81
N THR A 118 -3.28 -8.40 19.79
CA THR A 118 -4.48 -9.24 19.73
C THR A 118 -5.69 -8.40 19.31
N ALA A 119 -5.83 -7.21 19.87
CA ALA A 119 -6.92 -6.29 19.54
C ALA A 119 -6.96 -5.92 18.03
N ASN A 120 -5.79 -5.71 17.40
CA ASN A 120 -5.75 -5.44 15.97
C ASN A 120 -6.15 -6.68 15.14
N LEU A 121 -5.72 -7.88 15.56
CA LEU A 121 -6.11 -9.12 14.88
C LEU A 121 -7.61 -9.38 15.01
N ASP A 122 -8.19 -9.15 16.19
CA ASP A 122 -9.62 -9.26 16.40
C ASP A 122 -10.42 -8.26 15.56
N LEU A 123 -9.92 -7.03 15.44
CA LEU A 123 -10.54 -6.02 14.59
C LEU A 123 -10.52 -6.45 13.11
N PHE A 124 -9.39 -6.97 12.63
CA PHE A 124 -9.31 -7.49 11.26
C PHE A 124 -10.24 -8.68 11.04
N ARG A 125 -10.33 -9.59 12.00
CA ARG A 125 -11.27 -10.70 11.95
C ARG A 125 -12.70 -10.19 11.79
N MET A 126 -13.13 -9.25 12.64
CA MET A 126 -14.46 -8.64 12.56
C MET A 126 -14.71 -8.00 11.20
N TRP A 127 -13.77 -7.25 10.65
CA TRP A 127 -13.93 -6.62 9.32
C TRP A 127 -14.05 -7.65 8.20
N ILE A 128 -13.38 -8.80 8.33
CA ILE A 128 -13.49 -9.89 7.35
C ILE A 128 -14.86 -10.59 7.49
N GLU A 129 -15.27 -10.89 8.71
CA GLU A 129 -16.59 -11.51 9.02
C GLU A 129 -17.74 -10.61 8.57
N ASP A 130 -17.61 -9.29 8.76
CA ASP A 130 -18.57 -8.28 8.29
C ASP A 130 -18.52 -8.05 6.76
N GLY A 131 -17.62 -8.68 6.04
CA GLY A 131 -17.42 -8.46 4.60
C GLY A 131 -16.81 -7.10 4.22
N LYS A 132 -16.34 -6.32 5.20
CA LYS A 132 -15.70 -5.01 4.97
C LYS A 132 -14.31 -5.13 4.34
N ILE A 133 -13.61 -6.21 4.65
CA ILE A 133 -12.32 -6.56 4.06
C ILE A 133 -12.40 -7.97 3.49
N LYS A 134 -11.95 -8.11 2.24
CA LYS A 134 -11.83 -9.39 1.55
C LYS A 134 -10.35 -9.62 1.18
N PRO A 135 -9.72 -10.68 1.68
CA PRO A 135 -8.39 -11.06 1.24
C PRO A 135 -8.39 -11.35 -0.28
N ILE A 136 -7.54 -10.65 -1.02
CA ILE A 136 -7.38 -10.88 -2.45
C ILE A 136 -6.31 -11.95 -2.64
N ILE A 137 -6.71 -13.12 -3.09
CA ILE A 137 -5.83 -14.25 -3.36
C ILE A 137 -5.76 -14.44 -4.88
N GLU A 138 -4.60 -14.15 -5.47
CA GLU A 138 -4.42 -14.26 -6.91
C GLU A 138 -4.24 -15.73 -7.31
N LYS A 139 -3.44 -16.47 -6.55
CA LYS A 139 -3.11 -17.85 -6.89
C LYS A 139 -2.78 -18.68 -5.65
N ILE A 140 -3.15 -19.95 -5.73
CA ILE A 140 -2.82 -20.95 -4.74
C ILE A 140 -1.87 -21.96 -5.39
N PHE A 141 -0.75 -22.26 -4.73
CA PHE A 141 0.23 -23.26 -5.14
C PHE A 141 0.26 -24.39 -4.12
N SER A 142 0.50 -25.61 -4.57
CA SER A 142 0.89 -26.68 -3.64
C SER A 142 2.29 -26.41 -3.09
N PHE A 143 2.63 -26.99 -1.94
CA PHE A 143 3.94 -26.79 -1.34
C PHE A 143 5.07 -27.24 -2.28
N ASP A 144 4.89 -28.30 -3.05
CA ASP A 144 5.86 -28.77 -4.04
C ASP A 144 6.20 -27.73 -5.12
N GLN A 145 5.30 -26.77 -5.33
CA GLN A 145 5.48 -25.66 -6.28
C GLN A 145 6.04 -24.39 -5.62
N TYR A 146 6.65 -24.48 -4.43
CA TYR A 146 7.10 -23.32 -3.67
C TYR A 146 8.09 -22.43 -4.44
N LEU A 147 8.93 -23.01 -5.32
CA LEU A 147 9.85 -22.24 -6.16
C LEU A 147 9.10 -21.39 -7.20
N ASP A 148 8.06 -21.95 -7.80
CA ASP A 148 7.23 -21.21 -8.77
C ASP A 148 6.47 -20.06 -8.07
N ALA A 149 5.91 -20.33 -6.88
CA ALA A 149 5.28 -19.34 -6.04
C ALA A 149 6.25 -18.20 -5.68
N TYR A 150 7.48 -18.56 -5.26
CA TYR A 150 8.51 -17.59 -4.93
C TYR A 150 8.94 -16.75 -6.14
N ASN A 151 9.15 -17.38 -7.30
CA ASN A 151 9.52 -16.69 -8.54
C ASN A 151 8.40 -15.76 -9.00
N HIS A 152 7.15 -16.18 -8.89
CA HIS A 152 6.00 -15.34 -9.17
C HIS A 152 5.97 -14.11 -8.26
N LEU A 153 6.14 -14.30 -6.95
CA LEU A 153 6.20 -13.19 -5.98
C LEU A 153 7.40 -12.26 -6.26
N LYS A 154 8.58 -12.84 -6.53
CA LYS A 154 9.80 -12.08 -6.84
C LYS A 154 9.67 -11.23 -8.10
N SER A 155 8.83 -11.63 -9.06
CA SER A 155 8.57 -10.84 -10.27
C SER A 155 7.96 -9.47 -9.97
N GLY A 156 7.43 -9.25 -8.74
CA GLY A 156 6.72 -8.02 -8.34
C GLY A 156 5.38 -7.82 -9.06
N ARG A 157 4.86 -8.88 -9.69
CA ARG A 157 3.67 -8.81 -10.54
C ARG A 157 2.42 -9.40 -9.90
N ALA A 158 2.53 -9.91 -8.69
CA ALA A 158 1.41 -10.54 -7.98
C ALA A 158 0.31 -9.50 -7.65
N LYS A 159 -0.94 -9.90 -7.86
CA LYS A 159 -2.14 -9.17 -7.44
C LYS A 159 -2.56 -9.68 -6.05
N GLY A 160 -2.50 -8.80 -5.04
CA GLY A 160 -2.86 -9.21 -3.68
C GLY A 160 -1.89 -10.25 -3.12
N LYS A 161 -2.39 -11.41 -2.71
CA LYS A 161 -1.65 -12.49 -2.04
C LYS A 161 -1.57 -13.75 -2.88
N ILE A 162 -0.52 -14.52 -2.67
CA ILE A 162 -0.42 -15.91 -3.10
C ILE A 162 -0.38 -16.82 -1.87
N LEU A 163 -0.92 -18.02 -1.99
CA LEU A 163 -0.96 -19.00 -0.90
C LEU A 163 -0.18 -20.24 -1.29
N LEU A 164 0.43 -20.87 -0.29
CA LEU A 164 0.95 -22.23 -0.36
C LEU A 164 0.05 -23.14 0.49
N THR A 165 -0.38 -24.26 -0.07
CA THR A 165 -1.15 -25.29 0.65
C THR A 165 -0.30 -26.50 0.91
N PHE A 166 -0.46 -27.05 2.12
CA PHE A 166 0.11 -28.33 2.52
C PHE A 166 -1.03 -29.34 2.46
N ASN A 167 -0.88 -30.34 1.62
CA ASN A 167 -1.81 -31.47 1.53
C ASN A 167 -1.35 -32.57 2.46
#